data_9f4f1f66163939ff044920f6d90273cf
#
_entry.id   9f4f1f66163939ff044920f6d90273cf
#
_cell.length_a   1.000
_cell.length_b   1.000
_cell.length_c   1.000
_cell.angle_alpha   90.00
_cell.angle_beta   90.00
_cell.angle_gamma   90.00
#
_symmetry.space_group_name_H-M   'P 1'
#
loop_
_entity.id
_entity.type
_entity.pdbx_description
1 polymer ?
#
loop_
_entity_poly.entity_id
_entity_poly.type
_entity_poly.pdbx_seq_one_letter_code
_entity_poly.pdbx_strand_id
1 'polypeptide(L)'
;DVYKRQNNVSVILTGDNPDATLMMLAGIAGCIKSTTIGGETKDDAVINNGDVKTGRITNTANGGTGMNIGGICAFTLGAGTKLNYCTNNGEISAPTGRGGGLVGTLGGSTTEENGTVIANSTNNGTIQDDAIGQYGGSKDYYNYKRMGGLVGGTVTNNNLRIEYCTNNGNVFSQLGCRTGGFVGHNQATIVGCVNKGTILANITYASGEPQHGPGWACGYSGKKLVTQCAKGGRVGEWDTYKD
;
A
#
# COMPACT_ATOMS: atom_id res chain seq x y z
N ASP A 1 2.90 10.21 19.92
CA ASP A 1 2.95 10.77 18.56
C ASP A 1 4.39 10.81 18.04
N VAL A 2 4.57 10.64 16.74
CA VAL A 2 5.87 10.68 16.07
C VAL A 2 5.86 11.81 15.06
N TYR A 3 6.74 12.79 15.24
CA TYR A 3 6.89 13.92 14.33
C TYR A 3 8.36 14.33 14.20
N LYS A 4 8.69 15.09 13.16
CA LYS A 4 10.07 15.54 12.87
C LYS A 4 11.10 14.40 12.89
N ARG A 5 10.75 13.26 12.27
CA ARG A 5 11.60 12.09 12.24
C ARG A 5 11.93 11.71 10.80
N GLN A 6 13.14 11.19 10.64
CA GLN A 6 13.61 10.71 9.35
C GLN A 6 14.28 9.35 9.53
N ASN A 7 13.92 8.40 8.67
CA ASN A 7 14.63 7.14 8.49
C ASN A 7 15.47 7.23 7.20
N ASN A 8 16.75 6.94 7.29
CA ASN A 8 17.68 6.89 6.15
C ASN A 8 18.24 5.48 5.92
N VAL A 9 17.74 4.49 6.63
CA VAL A 9 18.23 3.12 6.59
C VAL A 9 17.18 2.21 5.99
N SER A 10 17.59 1.34 5.08
CA SER A 10 16.68 0.34 4.51
C SER A 10 16.32 -0.73 5.55
N VAL A 11 15.06 -1.13 5.55
CA VAL A 11 14.54 -2.22 6.37
C VAL A 11 14.34 -3.43 5.48
N ILE A 12 15.21 -4.40 5.62
CA ILE A 12 15.26 -5.58 4.74
C ILE A 12 15.09 -6.84 5.56
N LEU A 13 14.04 -7.58 5.29
CA LEU A 13 13.88 -8.94 5.79
C LEU A 13 14.56 -9.91 4.83
N THR A 14 15.61 -10.56 5.30
CA THR A 14 16.35 -11.57 4.52
C THR A 14 15.96 -12.97 4.96
N GLY A 15 15.92 -13.88 4.00
CA GLY A 15 15.63 -15.29 4.25
C GLY A 15 14.16 -15.66 4.01
N ASP A 16 13.95 -16.97 3.95
CA ASP A 16 12.63 -17.57 3.81
C ASP A 16 12.02 -17.74 5.21
N ASN A 17 10.83 -17.21 5.41
CA ASN A 17 10.05 -17.50 6.62
C ASN A 17 8.77 -18.23 6.23
N PRO A 18 8.80 -19.57 6.26
CA PRO A 18 7.66 -20.38 5.84
C PRO A 18 6.45 -20.29 6.77
N ASP A 19 6.65 -19.90 8.03
CA ASP A 19 5.61 -19.95 9.08
C ASP A 19 5.02 -18.60 9.47
N ALA A 20 5.43 -17.51 8.79
CA ALA A 20 4.92 -16.18 9.11
C ALA A 20 3.43 -16.03 8.76
N THR A 21 2.58 -16.06 9.77
CA THR A 21 1.14 -15.88 9.64
C THR A 21 0.74 -14.40 9.61
N LEU A 22 1.55 -13.54 10.23
CA LEU A 22 1.36 -12.10 10.27
C LEU A 22 2.73 -11.41 10.26
N MET A 23 2.96 -10.53 9.31
CA MET A 23 4.19 -9.76 9.22
C MET A 23 3.87 -8.29 8.98
N MET A 24 4.54 -7.41 9.73
CA MET A 24 4.42 -5.98 9.62
C MET A 24 5.80 -5.37 9.42
N LEU A 25 6.08 -4.89 8.23
CA LEU A 25 7.37 -4.31 7.88
C LEU A 25 7.18 -2.89 7.38
N ALA A 26 7.89 -1.93 7.95
CA ALA A 26 7.80 -0.54 7.54
C ALA A 26 9.07 0.25 7.84
N GLY A 27 9.24 1.38 7.16
CA GLY A 27 10.37 2.27 7.39
C GLY A 27 10.34 2.99 8.74
N ILE A 28 9.15 3.28 9.27
CA ILE A 28 8.99 4.05 10.52
C ILE A 28 8.32 3.22 11.62
N ALA A 29 7.15 2.62 11.36
CA ALA A 29 6.41 1.90 12.39
C ALA A 29 5.73 0.65 11.86
N GLY A 30 5.96 -0.51 12.48
CA GLY A 30 5.29 -1.76 12.09
C GLY A 30 3.77 -1.68 12.26
N CYS A 31 3.31 -1.24 13.42
CA CYS A 31 1.88 -1.04 13.70
C CYS A 31 1.66 0.20 14.57
N ILE A 32 0.60 0.93 14.28
CA ILE A 32 0.16 2.06 15.12
C ILE A 32 -1.31 1.91 15.49
N LYS A 33 -1.64 2.35 16.69
CA LYS A 33 -3.01 2.32 17.21
C LYS A 33 -3.34 3.61 17.93
N SER A 34 -4.42 4.27 17.50
CA SER A 34 -4.95 5.49 18.14
C SER A 34 -3.87 6.56 18.38
N THR A 35 -3.02 6.79 17.37
CA THR A 35 -1.88 7.69 17.47
C THR A 35 -1.65 8.45 16.17
N THR A 36 -0.85 9.51 16.21
CA THR A 36 -0.49 10.32 15.06
C THR A 36 0.96 10.10 14.65
N ILE A 37 1.20 9.90 13.35
CA ILE A 37 2.52 10.03 12.71
C ILE A 37 2.51 11.30 11.87
N GLY A 38 3.50 12.18 12.06
CA GLY A 38 3.56 13.52 11.50
C GLY A 38 2.83 14.52 12.38
N GLY A 39 2.76 15.75 11.96
CA GLY A 39 2.18 16.83 12.76
C GLY A 39 1.13 17.64 12.01
N GLU A 40 0.89 18.85 12.46
CA GLU A 40 -0.12 19.73 11.87
C GLU A 40 0.43 20.50 10.67
N THR A 41 1.75 20.56 10.50
CA THR A 41 2.43 21.32 9.44
C THR A 41 3.47 20.48 8.70
N LYS A 42 3.96 20.97 7.58
CA LYS A 42 5.07 20.36 6.84
C LYS A 42 6.36 20.32 7.65
N ASP A 43 6.54 21.23 8.58
CA ASP A 43 7.75 21.27 9.43
C ASP A 43 7.78 20.12 10.43
N ASP A 44 6.65 19.48 10.65
CA ASP A 44 6.50 18.32 11.51
C ASP A 44 6.58 16.99 10.74
N ALA A 45 6.97 17.03 9.48
CA ALA A 45 6.98 15.90 8.58
C ALA A 45 7.75 14.68 9.11
N VAL A 46 7.26 13.51 8.76
CA VAL A 46 7.95 12.23 8.96
C VAL A 46 8.35 11.66 7.60
N ILE A 47 9.62 11.34 7.43
CA ILE A 47 10.19 10.97 6.15
C ILE A 47 10.87 9.60 6.24
N ASN A 48 10.51 8.71 5.35
CA ASN A 48 11.27 7.49 5.09
C ASN A 48 12.04 7.62 3.78
N ASN A 49 13.37 7.55 3.84
CA ASN A 49 14.26 7.53 2.69
C ASN A 49 14.82 6.12 2.42
N GLY A 50 14.70 5.21 3.38
CA GLY A 50 15.19 3.84 3.24
C GLY A 50 14.17 2.94 2.53
N ASP A 51 14.66 1.96 1.79
CA ASP A 51 13.82 0.94 1.19
C ASP A 51 13.21 0.02 2.23
N VAL A 52 12.03 -0.53 1.92
CA VAL A 52 11.39 -1.56 2.75
C VAL A 52 11.15 -2.77 1.88
N LYS A 53 11.96 -3.82 2.10
CA LYS A 53 11.99 -5.01 1.24
C LYS A 53 11.83 -6.28 2.05
N THR A 54 11.11 -7.23 1.50
CA THR A 54 11.04 -8.59 2.07
C THR A 54 11.69 -9.57 1.11
N GLY A 55 12.37 -10.55 1.69
CA GLY A 55 12.74 -11.76 0.99
C GLY A 55 11.52 -12.60 0.61
N ARG A 56 11.76 -13.72 -0.01
CA ARG A 56 10.73 -14.69 -0.39
C ARG A 56 10.02 -15.23 0.85
N ILE A 57 8.70 -15.24 0.81
CA ILE A 57 7.88 -15.90 1.82
C ILE A 57 7.18 -17.08 1.18
N THR A 58 7.48 -18.24 1.67
CA THR A 58 7.01 -19.52 1.12
C THR A 58 5.75 -20.04 1.79
N ASN A 59 5.35 -19.48 2.94
CA ASN A 59 4.15 -19.93 3.61
C ASN A 59 2.87 -19.52 2.90
N THR A 60 2.21 -20.51 2.45
CA THR A 60 1.07 -20.48 1.57
C THR A 60 -0.23 -20.78 2.31
N ALA A 61 -0.15 -21.26 3.52
CA ALA A 61 -1.30 -21.77 4.26
C ALA A 61 -2.42 -20.75 4.48
N ASN A 62 -2.08 -19.44 4.46
CA ASN A 62 -3.05 -18.35 4.62
C ASN A 62 -3.06 -17.36 3.44
N GLY A 63 -2.58 -17.78 2.26
CA GLY A 63 -2.61 -16.94 1.06
C GLY A 63 -1.83 -15.64 1.16
N GLY A 64 -0.81 -15.55 2.03
CA GLY A 64 -0.03 -14.33 2.23
C GLY A 64 -0.82 -13.15 2.82
N THR A 65 -2.03 -13.39 3.35
CA THR A 65 -2.92 -12.31 3.85
C THR A 65 -2.36 -11.55 5.04
N GLY A 66 -1.42 -12.15 5.76
CA GLY A 66 -0.81 -11.58 6.96
C GLY A 66 0.31 -10.57 6.71
N MET A 67 0.79 -10.45 5.46
CA MET A 67 1.87 -9.51 5.18
C MET A 67 1.36 -8.10 4.92
N ASN A 68 1.91 -7.16 5.67
CA ASN A 68 1.63 -5.73 5.51
C ASN A 68 2.95 -4.98 5.44
N ILE A 69 3.20 -4.31 4.32
CA ILE A 69 4.45 -3.62 4.05
C ILE A 69 4.14 -2.19 3.66
N GLY A 70 4.73 -1.23 4.35
CA GLY A 70 4.51 0.20 4.09
C GLY A 70 5.77 1.03 4.26
N GLY A 71 5.89 2.11 3.50
CA GLY A 71 7.03 3.02 3.65
C GLY A 71 7.04 3.72 5.01
N ILE A 72 5.88 4.09 5.51
CA ILE A 72 5.72 4.77 6.80
C ILE A 72 5.21 3.78 7.86
N CYS A 73 4.10 3.09 7.58
CA CYS A 73 3.49 2.19 8.55
C CYS A 73 2.99 0.91 7.87
N ALA A 74 3.22 -0.24 8.49
CA ALA A 74 2.72 -1.48 7.91
C ALA A 74 1.21 -1.66 8.15
N PHE A 75 0.73 -1.34 9.37
CA PHE A 75 -0.67 -1.52 9.73
C PHE A 75 -1.16 -0.43 10.68
N THR A 76 -2.38 0.06 10.44
CA THR A 76 -3.03 1.01 11.36
C THR A 76 -4.24 0.39 12.04
N LEU A 77 -4.45 0.73 13.32
CA LEU A 77 -5.56 0.26 14.14
C LEU A 77 -6.14 1.40 14.98
N GLY A 78 -7.35 1.16 15.49
CA GLY A 78 -7.98 2.01 16.49
C GLY A 78 -8.59 3.29 15.96
N ALA A 79 -9.30 3.98 16.84
CA ALA A 79 -9.95 5.25 16.59
C ALA A 79 -8.93 6.40 16.57
N GLY A 80 -9.14 7.40 15.73
CA GLY A 80 -8.33 8.62 15.70
C GLY A 80 -6.89 8.45 15.22
N THR A 81 -6.56 7.33 14.58
CA THR A 81 -5.23 7.13 14.00
C THR A 81 -5.04 8.08 12.81
N LYS A 82 -3.91 8.81 12.79
CA LYS A 82 -3.65 9.80 11.76
C LYS A 82 -2.22 9.69 11.23
N LEU A 83 -2.08 9.72 9.89
CA LEU A 83 -0.82 10.00 9.21
C LEU A 83 -0.97 11.34 8.49
N ASN A 84 -0.12 12.32 8.82
CA ASN A 84 -0.21 13.65 8.24
C ASN A 84 1.17 14.19 7.92
N TYR A 85 1.36 14.78 6.74
CA TYR A 85 2.66 15.23 6.24
C TYR A 85 3.74 14.15 6.28
N CYS A 86 3.39 12.92 5.91
CA CYS A 86 4.35 11.82 5.79
C CYS A 86 4.87 11.72 4.36
N THR A 87 6.15 11.41 4.21
CA THR A 87 6.76 11.20 2.90
C THR A 87 7.53 9.89 2.86
N ASN A 88 7.25 9.06 1.89
CA ASN A 88 8.07 7.89 1.57
C ASN A 88 8.85 8.15 0.27
N ASN A 89 10.16 8.05 0.35
CA ASN A 89 11.08 8.13 -0.78
C ASN A 89 11.68 6.76 -1.15
N GLY A 90 11.64 5.81 -0.22
CA GLY A 90 12.20 4.47 -0.40
C GLY A 90 11.29 3.56 -1.26
N GLU A 91 11.90 2.60 -1.91
CA GLU A 91 11.23 1.54 -2.64
C GLU A 91 10.54 0.57 -1.68
N ILE A 92 9.36 0.09 -2.06
CA ILE A 92 8.61 -0.93 -1.33
C ILE A 92 8.58 -2.21 -2.18
N SER A 93 9.22 -3.26 -1.70
CA SER A 93 9.15 -4.58 -2.30
C SER A 93 8.21 -5.47 -1.49
N ALA A 94 7.06 -5.79 -2.09
CA ALA A 94 5.97 -6.54 -1.45
C ALA A 94 5.59 -7.75 -2.28
N PRO A 95 6.39 -8.81 -2.29
CA PRO A 95 6.17 -9.99 -3.13
C PRO A 95 4.85 -10.71 -2.82
N THR A 96 4.37 -10.60 -1.59
CA THR A 96 3.08 -11.17 -1.17
C THR A 96 2.33 -10.21 -0.25
N GLY A 97 1.02 -10.38 -0.11
CA GLY A 97 0.22 -9.61 0.84
C GLY A 97 -0.13 -8.21 0.35
N ARG A 98 0.06 -7.20 1.21
CA ARG A 98 -0.38 -5.83 0.96
C ARG A 98 0.80 -4.87 1.03
N GLY A 99 1.16 -4.29 -0.11
CA GLY A 99 2.22 -3.29 -0.24
C GLY A 99 1.65 -1.90 -0.54
N GLY A 100 2.04 -0.91 0.24
CA GLY A 100 1.65 0.48 0.02
C GLY A 100 2.79 1.44 0.24
N GLY A 101 2.87 2.49 -0.57
CA GLY A 101 3.93 3.49 -0.47
C GLY A 101 3.96 4.18 0.90
N LEU A 102 2.82 4.42 1.49
CA LEU A 102 2.71 4.95 2.86
C LEU A 102 2.31 3.87 3.86
N VAL A 103 1.23 3.12 3.58
CA VAL A 103 0.65 2.15 4.52
C VAL A 103 0.35 0.84 3.83
N GLY A 104 0.80 -0.28 4.40
CA GLY A 104 0.48 -1.62 3.90
C GLY A 104 -1.02 -1.91 4.02
N THR A 105 -1.57 -1.79 5.20
CA THR A 105 -3.01 -1.93 5.45
C THR A 105 -3.54 -0.80 6.33
N LEU A 106 -4.50 -0.09 5.78
CA LEU A 106 -5.23 0.95 6.50
C LEU A 106 -6.44 0.33 7.21
N GLY A 107 -6.36 0.26 8.51
CA GLY A 107 -7.43 -0.11 9.41
C GLY A 107 -7.75 1.03 10.37
N GLY A 108 -8.84 0.91 11.13
CA GLY A 108 -9.25 1.95 12.06
C GLY A 108 -10.50 1.58 12.86
N SER A 109 -11.20 2.58 13.34
CA SER A 109 -12.46 2.45 14.06
C SER A 109 -13.66 2.34 13.10
N THR A 110 -14.76 1.82 13.60
CA THR A 110 -16.05 1.77 12.92
C THR A 110 -16.88 3.03 13.08
N THR A 111 -16.49 3.95 13.98
CA THR A 111 -17.24 5.19 14.26
C THR A 111 -16.72 6.36 13.43
N GLU A 112 -17.60 7.23 12.94
CA GLU A 112 -17.24 8.34 12.05
C GLU A 112 -16.37 9.40 12.71
N GLU A 113 -16.65 9.72 13.95
CA GLU A 113 -15.95 10.78 14.69
C GLU A 113 -14.45 10.46 14.92
N ASN A 114 -14.08 9.19 14.85
CA ASN A 114 -12.75 8.72 15.16
C ASN A 114 -12.15 7.83 14.06
N GLY A 115 -12.45 8.13 12.80
CA GLY A 115 -11.90 7.41 11.66
C GLY A 115 -10.38 7.51 11.56
N THR A 116 -9.79 6.61 10.80
CA THR A 116 -8.36 6.69 10.45
C THR A 116 -8.18 7.57 9.22
N VAL A 117 -7.24 8.50 9.28
CA VAL A 117 -6.98 9.47 8.22
C VAL A 117 -5.52 9.42 7.76
N ILE A 118 -5.32 9.37 6.46
CA ILE A 118 -4.04 9.72 5.83
C ILE A 118 -4.26 11.04 5.09
N ALA A 119 -3.50 12.08 5.44
CA ALA A 119 -3.65 13.37 4.82
C ALA A 119 -2.31 14.01 4.44
N ASN A 120 -2.32 14.91 3.45
CA ASN A 120 -1.19 15.75 3.05
C ASN A 120 0.14 15.00 2.87
N SER A 121 0.08 13.74 2.49
CA SER A 121 1.21 12.82 2.50
C SER A 121 1.60 12.40 1.08
N THR A 122 2.87 12.06 0.88
CA THR A 122 3.42 11.79 -0.45
C THR A 122 4.18 10.47 -0.49
N ASN A 123 3.93 9.68 -1.52
CA ASN A 123 4.80 8.58 -1.89
C ASN A 123 5.58 8.95 -3.16
N ASN A 124 6.90 8.88 -3.09
CA ASN A 124 7.82 9.03 -4.20
C ASN A 124 8.47 7.69 -4.61
N GLY A 125 8.46 6.71 -3.71
CA GLY A 125 9.07 5.40 -3.94
C GLY A 125 8.24 4.51 -4.85
N THR A 126 8.90 3.66 -5.61
CA THR A 126 8.26 2.61 -6.40
C THR A 126 7.74 1.49 -5.48
N ILE A 127 6.56 0.97 -5.78
CA ILE A 127 6.00 -0.21 -5.14
C ILE A 127 6.03 -1.33 -6.16
N GLN A 128 6.69 -2.45 -5.83
CA GLN A 128 6.81 -3.58 -6.74
C GLN A 128 6.72 -4.93 -6.03
N ASP A 129 6.37 -5.93 -6.81
CA ASP A 129 6.47 -7.32 -6.39
C ASP A 129 7.70 -7.95 -7.04
N ASP A 130 8.79 -8.03 -6.32
CA ASP A 130 10.04 -8.67 -6.80
C ASP A 130 9.91 -10.19 -6.96
N ALA A 131 8.75 -10.70 -7.04
CA ALA A 131 8.51 -12.13 -7.20
C ALA A 131 8.91 -12.62 -8.59
N ILE A 132 10.16 -12.40 -8.93
CA ILE A 132 10.76 -12.92 -10.15
C ILE A 132 10.80 -14.45 -10.04
N GLY A 133 9.85 -15.09 -10.72
CA GLY A 133 10.02 -16.44 -11.24
C GLY A 133 9.91 -17.61 -10.29
N GLN A 134 9.38 -17.48 -9.07
CA GLN A 134 9.38 -18.60 -8.13
C GLN A 134 8.09 -18.87 -7.34
N TYR A 135 6.99 -18.26 -7.68
CA TYR A 135 5.71 -18.69 -7.09
C TYR A 135 5.05 -19.75 -7.96
N GLY A 136 5.49 -20.99 -7.85
CA GLY A 136 4.74 -22.16 -8.29
C GLY A 136 3.57 -22.43 -7.35
N GLY A 137 2.85 -21.40 -6.94
CA GLY A 137 1.77 -21.45 -5.98
C GLY A 137 0.40 -21.56 -6.64
N SER A 138 -0.58 -22.01 -5.89
CA SER A 138 -1.95 -22.11 -6.30
C SER A 138 -2.54 -20.74 -6.65
N LYS A 139 -3.62 -20.71 -7.43
CA LYS A 139 -4.36 -19.50 -7.82
C LYS A 139 -4.81 -18.63 -6.64
N ASP A 140 -4.82 -19.17 -5.43
CA ASP A 140 -5.30 -18.50 -4.22
C ASP A 140 -4.38 -17.36 -3.73
N TYR A 141 -3.11 -17.37 -4.10
CA TYR A 141 -2.17 -16.30 -3.79
C TYR A 141 -2.54 -14.96 -4.42
N TYR A 142 -3.03 -15.02 -5.64
CA TYR A 142 -3.37 -13.83 -6.40
C TYR A 142 -4.56 -13.07 -5.80
N ASN A 143 -5.47 -13.75 -5.14
CA ASN A 143 -6.67 -13.14 -4.58
C ASN A 143 -6.39 -12.21 -3.40
N TYR A 144 -5.25 -12.36 -2.73
CA TYR A 144 -4.94 -11.62 -1.52
C TYR A 144 -3.91 -10.51 -1.70
N LYS A 145 -3.21 -10.51 -2.83
CA LYS A 145 -2.23 -9.48 -3.12
C LYS A 145 -2.90 -8.15 -3.45
N ARG A 146 -2.42 -7.09 -2.83
CA ARG A 146 -2.96 -5.75 -2.98
C ARG A 146 -1.83 -4.74 -2.96
N MET A 147 -1.70 -3.98 -4.02
CA MET A 147 -0.64 -3.00 -4.16
C MET A 147 -1.23 -1.63 -4.48
N GLY A 148 -0.80 -0.62 -3.74
CA GLY A 148 -1.24 0.74 -3.97
C GLY A 148 -0.13 1.76 -3.79
N GLY A 149 -0.15 2.79 -4.60
CA GLY A 149 0.83 3.86 -4.52
C GLY A 149 0.85 4.56 -3.16
N LEU A 150 -0.27 4.61 -2.47
CA LEU A 150 -0.37 5.13 -1.11
C LEU A 150 -0.65 4.00 -0.10
N VAL A 151 -1.65 3.15 -0.37
CA VAL A 151 -2.12 2.12 0.56
C VAL A 151 -2.32 0.80 -0.17
N GLY A 152 -1.73 -0.28 0.34
CA GLY A 152 -1.89 -1.62 -0.22
C GLY A 152 -3.35 -2.08 -0.18
N GLY A 153 -3.96 -2.02 0.98
CA GLY A 153 -5.37 -2.35 1.14
C GLY A 153 -6.00 -1.73 2.37
N THR A 154 -7.31 -1.71 2.39
CA THR A 154 -8.09 -1.24 3.52
C THR A 154 -8.89 -2.38 4.12
N VAL A 155 -9.23 -2.29 5.40
CA VAL A 155 -10.15 -3.22 6.04
C VAL A 155 -11.60 -2.78 5.81
N THR A 156 -12.52 -3.75 5.85
CA THR A 156 -13.95 -3.52 5.65
C THR A 156 -14.58 -2.82 6.86
N ASN A 157 -15.59 -2.01 6.62
CA ASN A 157 -16.47 -1.39 7.65
C ASN A 157 -15.80 -0.38 8.60
N ASN A 158 -14.71 0.25 8.15
CA ASN A 158 -14.09 1.33 8.92
C ASN A 158 -14.28 2.68 8.22
N ASN A 159 -14.35 3.76 8.99
CA ASN A 159 -14.36 5.12 8.48
C ASN A 159 -12.93 5.55 8.17
N LEU A 160 -12.50 5.20 6.98
CA LEU A 160 -11.16 5.43 6.49
C LEU A 160 -11.19 6.56 5.48
N ARG A 161 -10.23 7.48 5.57
CA ARG A 161 -10.10 8.62 4.65
C ARG A 161 -8.67 8.76 4.17
N ILE A 162 -8.52 9.08 2.89
CA ILE A 162 -7.23 9.44 2.27
C ILE A 162 -7.45 10.77 1.57
N GLU A 163 -6.76 11.81 2.03
CA GLU A 163 -7.06 13.18 1.63
C GLU A 163 -5.81 13.93 1.20
N TYR A 164 -5.89 14.65 0.08
CA TYR A 164 -4.84 15.55 -0.39
C TYR A 164 -3.45 14.90 -0.45
N CYS A 165 -3.42 13.61 -0.77
CA CYS A 165 -2.19 12.84 -0.88
C CYS A 165 -1.72 12.74 -2.33
N THR A 166 -0.41 12.57 -2.52
CA THR A 166 0.18 12.42 -3.85
C THR A 166 0.93 11.09 -3.95
N ASN A 167 0.66 10.34 -4.99
CA ASN A 167 1.52 9.25 -5.43
C ASN A 167 2.32 9.70 -6.66
N ASN A 168 3.63 9.85 -6.50
CA ASN A 168 4.59 10.06 -7.58
C ASN A 168 5.29 8.75 -8.01
N GLY A 169 5.29 7.76 -7.13
CA GLY A 169 5.94 6.47 -7.36
C GLY A 169 5.15 5.56 -8.30
N ASN A 170 5.87 4.71 -9.01
CA ASN A 170 5.26 3.69 -9.86
C ASN A 170 4.73 2.52 -9.02
N VAL A 171 3.74 1.80 -9.55
CA VAL A 171 3.24 0.55 -8.95
C VAL A 171 3.29 -0.55 -9.99
N PHE A 172 4.13 -1.54 -9.76
CA PHE A 172 4.39 -2.63 -10.69
C PHE A 172 4.04 -3.97 -10.07
N SER A 173 3.07 -4.68 -10.64
CA SER A 173 2.68 -6.01 -10.19
C SER A 173 2.79 -7.03 -11.32
N GLN A 174 3.86 -7.81 -11.30
CA GLN A 174 4.08 -8.90 -12.27
C GLN A 174 3.13 -10.07 -12.04
N LEU A 175 2.75 -10.32 -10.80
CA LEU A 175 1.88 -11.45 -10.45
C LEU A 175 0.40 -11.14 -10.62
N GLY A 176 0.07 -9.91 -11.01
CA GLY A 176 -1.30 -9.46 -11.11
C GLY A 176 -1.99 -9.35 -9.77
N CYS A 177 -3.02 -8.61 -9.66
CA CYS A 177 -3.94 -8.53 -8.55
C CYS A 177 -4.56 -7.13 -8.46
N ARG A 178 -5.08 -6.77 -7.31
CA ARG A 178 -5.67 -5.43 -7.06
C ARG A 178 -4.57 -4.39 -6.95
N THR A 179 -4.25 -3.76 -8.07
CA THR A 179 -3.17 -2.79 -8.19
C THR A 179 -3.73 -1.41 -8.50
N GLY A 180 -3.46 -0.42 -7.65
CA GLY A 180 -4.03 0.91 -7.79
C GLY A 180 -3.04 2.04 -7.56
N GLY A 181 -3.28 3.18 -8.21
CA GLY A 181 -2.46 4.38 -8.02
C GLY A 181 -2.52 4.96 -6.62
N PHE A 182 -3.66 4.83 -5.96
CA PHE A 182 -3.83 5.18 -4.55
C PHE A 182 -3.92 3.92 -3.70
N VAL A 183 -4.88 3.04 -3.98
CA VAL A 183 -5.19 1.90 -3.12
C VAL A 183 -5.39 0.63 -3.95
N GLY A 184 -4.73 -0.46 -3.56
CA GLY A 184 -4.95 -1.75 -4.20
C GLY A 184 -6.37 -2.26 -3.99
N HIS A 185 -6.85 -2.33 -2.75
CA HIS A 185 -8.23 -2.67 -2.40
C HIS A 185 -8.84 -1.60 -1.50
N ASN A 186 -9.75 -0.81 -2.07
CA ASN A 186 -10.29 0.38 -1.43
C ASN A 186 -11.65 0.15 -0.75
N GLN A 187 -11.71 0.50 0.53
CA GLN A 187 -12.93 0.71 1.33
C GLN A 187 -12.89 2.09 2.03
N ALA A 188 -11.94 2.96 1.65
CA ALA A 188 -11.80 4.30 2.18
C ALA A 188 -12.46 5.33 1.26
N THR A 189 -12.86 6.46 1.83
CA THR A 189 -13.17 7.68 1.06
C THR A 189 -11.86 8.34 0.65
N ILE A 190 -11.71 8.66 -0.65
CA ILE A 190 -10.51 9.28 -1.22
C ILE A 190 -10.90 10.64 -1.79
N VAL A 191 -10.25 11.71 -1.33
CA VAL A 191 -10.57 13.09 -1.73
C VAL A 191 -9.31 13.87 -2.07
N GLY A 192 -9.33 14.60 -3.16
CA GLY A 192 -8.29 15.57 -3.51
C GLY A 192 -6.89 14.98 -3.74
N CYS A 193 -6.80 13.68 -4.04
CA CYS A 193 -5.53 13.00 -4.24
C CYS A 193 -5.05 13.07 -5.70
N VAL A 194 -3.74 12.99 -5.89
CA VAL A 194 -3.10 13.01 -7.23
C VAL A 194 -2.26 11.76 -7.42
N ASN A 195 -2.50 11.01 -8.50
CA ASN A 195 -1.62 9.94 -8.94
C ASN A 195 -0.84 10.37 -10.19
N LYS A 196 0.48 10.47 -10.07
CA LYS A 196 1.41 10.75 -11.17
C LYS A 196 2.21 9.52 -11.59
N GLY A 197 2.23 8.49 -10.75
CA GLY A 197 2.95 7.25 -11.01
C GLY A 197 2.31 6.39 -12.11
N THR A 198 3.11 5.61 -12.78
CA THR A 198 2.69 4.59 -13.75
C THR A 198 2.23 3.35 -12.98
N ILE A 199 1.08 2.80 -13.37
CA ILE A 199 0.48 1.62 -12.75
C ILE A 199 0.45 0.50 -13.79
N LEU A 200 1.22 -0.54 -13.57
CA LEU A 200 1.28 -1.72 -14.45
C LEU A 200 1.00 -2.98 -13.64
N ALA A 201 0.13 -3.82 -14.13
CA ALA A 201 -0.14 -5.12 -13.54
C ALA A 201 -0.34 -6.18 -14.61
N ASN A 202 0.15 -7.39 -14.34
CA ASN A 202 -0.14 -8.53 -15.18
C ASN A 202 -1.58 -9.01 -14.93
N ILE A 203 -2.43 -8.91 -15.94
CA ILE A 203 -3.83 -9.33 -15.82
C ILE A 203 -4.06 -10.80 -16.18
N THR A 204 -3.07 -11.47 -16.75
CA THR A 204 -3.16 -12.87 -17.18
C THR A 204 -3.50 -13.82 -16.02
N TYR A 205 -3.17 -13.42 -14.80
CA TYR A 205 -3.43 -14.19 -13.59
C TYR A 205 -4.69 -13.77 -12.83
N ALA A 206 -5.37 -12.73 -13.27
CA ALA A 206 -6.68 -12.34 -12.72
C ALA A 206 -7.75 -13.32 -13.23
N SER A 207 -7.77 -14.50 -12.66
CA SER A 207 -8.68 -15.59 -13.03
C SER A 207 -10.13 -15.16 -12.91
N GLY A 208 -10.78 -14.84 -14.04
CA GLY A 208 -12.24 -14.82 -14.16
C GLY A 208 -13.01 -13.71 -13.44
N GLU A 209 -12.36 -12.91 -12.63
CA GLU A 209 -12.99 -11.80 -11.91
C GLU A 209 -12.67 -10.47 -12.61
N PRO A 210 -13.59 -9.87 -13.36
CA PRO A 210 -13.36 -8.61 -14.08
C PRO A 210 -13.05 -7.39 -13.18
N GLN A 211 -12.98 -7.62 -11.89
CA GLN A 211 -12.76 -6.58 -10.87
C GLN A 211 -11.29 -6.42 -10.44
N HIS A 212 -10.40 -7.23 -10.97
CA HIS A 212 -9.00 -7.30 -10.52
C HIS A 212 -8.07 -6.86 -11.65
N GLY A 213 -7.83 -5.59 -11.78
CA GLY A 213 -6.91 -5.06 -12.77
C GLY A 213 -6.20 -3.82 -12.27
N PRO A 214 -5.25 -3.28 -13.05
CA PRO A 214 -4.63 -2.02 -12.72
C PRO A 214 -5.64 -0.88 -12.85
N GLY A 215 -5.77 -0.09 -11.80
CA GLY A 215 -6.63 1.08 -11.76
C GLY A 215 -5.86 2.36 -11.44
N TRP A 216 -6.15 3.46 -12.14
CA TRP A 216 -5.46 4.72 -11.87
C TRP A 216 -5.64 5.22 -10.43
N ALA A 217 -6.77 4.93 -9.82
CA ALA A 217 -7.06 5.25 -8.43
C ALA A 217 -7.00 3.99 -7.56
N CYS A 218 -7.78 2.97 -7.91
CA CYS A 218 -7.91 1.76 -7.11
C CYS A 218 -7.89 0.52 -8.02
N GLY A 219 -7.23 -0.54 -7.59
CA GLY A 219 -7.30 -1.84 -8.26
C GLY A 219 -8.66 -2.50 -8.08
N TYR A 220 -9.26 -2.32 -6.91
CA TYR A 220 -10.64 -2.64 -6.60
C TYR A 220 -11.21 -1.55 -5.69
N SER A 221 -12.43 -1.13 -5.91
CA SER A 221 -13.11 -0.20 -5.01
C SER A 221 -14.45 -0.75 -4.59
N GLY A 222 -14.65 -0.87 -3.28
CA GLY A 222 -15.99 -1.02 -2.71
C GLY A 222 -16.83 0.24 -2.99
N LYS A 223 -18.05 0.29 -2.50
CA LYS A 223 -18.97 1.44 -2.70
C LYS A 223 -18.57 2.68 -1.89
N LYS A 224 -17.33 3.15 -2.05
CA LYS A 224 -16.80 4.34 -1.37
C LYS A 224 -16.48 5.44 -2.38
N LEU A 225 -16.54 6.67 -1.90
CA LEU A 225 -16.36 7.86 -2.71
C LEU A 225 -14.89 8.05 -3.09
N VAL A 226 -14.63 8.26 -4.38
CA VAL A 226 -13.36 8.76 -4.92
C VAL A 226 -13.68 10.02 -5.69
N THR A 227 -13.31 11.18 -5.18
CA THR A 227 -13.71 12.47 -5.73
C THR A 227 -12.59 13.51 -5.72
N GLN A 228 -12.68 14.51 -6.58
CA GLN A 228 -11.71 15.60 -6.70
C GLN A 228 -10.26 15.12 -6.89
N CYS A 229 -10.09 13.94 -7.47
CA CYS A 229 -8.78 13.32 -7.68
C CYS A 229 -8.30 13.53 -9.12
N ALA A 230 -6.97 13.57 -9.29
CA ALA A 230 -6.34 13.76 -10.59
C ALA A 230 -5.43 12.58 -10.96
N LYS A 231 -5.37 12.30 -12.27
CA LYS A 231 -4.51 11.28 -12.87
C LYS A 231 -3.45 11.97 -13.73
N GLY A 232 -2.18 11.61 -13.53
CA GLY A 232 -1.07 12.06 -14.37
C GLY A 232 -0.24 10.91 -14.99
N GLY A 233 -0.27 9.73 -14.40
CA GLY A 233 0.50 8.57 -14.84
C GLY A 233 -0.23 7.67 -15.84
N ARG A 234 0.50 6.67 -16.36
CA ARG A 234 -0.05 5.62 -17.23
C ARG A 234 -0.69 4.51 -16.43
N VAL A 235 -1.65 3.82 -17.02
CA VAL A 235 -2.26 2.62 -16.47
C VAL A 235 -2.36 1.59 -17.59
N GLY A 236 -1.89 0.36 -17.36
CA GLY A 236 -1.92 -0.67 -18.38
C GLY A 236 -1.47 -2.03 -17.89
N GLU A 237 -1.42 -2.96 -18.82
CA GLU A 237 -0.93 -4.31 -18.60
C GLU A 237 0.59 -4.35 -18.62
N TRP A 238 1.18 -5.20 -17.78
CA TRP A 238 2.62 -5.36 -17.69
C TRP A 238 3.25 -5.83 -19.01
N ASP A 239 2.61 -6.78 -19.69
CA ASP A 239 3.19 -7.39 -20.89
C ASP A 239 3.18 -6.47 -22.13
N THR A 240 2.38 -5.40 -22.14
CA THR A 240 2.35 -4.42 -23.24
C THR A 240 3.49 -3.40 -23.19
N TYR A 241 4.33 -3.44 -22.15
CA TYR A 241 5.38 -2.44 -21.91
C TYR A 241 6.78 -3.03 -21.79
N LYS A 242 6.98 -4.28 -22.25
CA LYS A 242 8.28 -4.95 -22.24
C LYS A 242 9.20 -4.58 -23.41
N ASP A 243 8.74 -3.74 -24.35
CA ASP A 243 9.48 -3.24 -25.50
C ASP A 243 10.06 -1.84 -25.28
#